data_68fba8fa980fef4280fae00a3b6699e7
#
_entry.id   68fba8fa980fef4280fae00a3b6699e7
#
_cell.length_a   1.000
_cell.length_b   1.000
_cell.length_c   1.000
_cell.angle_alpha   90.00
_cell.angle_beta   90.00
_cell.angle_gamma   90.00
#
_symmetry.space_group_name_H-M   'P 1'
#
loop_
_entity.id
_entity.type
_entity.pdbx_description
1 polymer ?
#
loop_
_entity_poly.entity_id
_entity_poly.type
_entity_poly.pdbx_seq_one_letter_code
_entity_poly.pdbx_strand_id
1 'polypeptide(L)'
;MADSNEEKVEQLIQDGLAHHDAGDVVQARDAYLQALELEPENAKALDLAGLLCMQCGEPGAAEEFYSSAVKIEPDNTRFLLHLGILHLEQNEFSKSEEVLRKVMELEPDHSDARLYIALAKRANGEREDAKALLEVAEEIDGQNANYKKWLGLLSLETGDLVAALEYTNNSIELDPLDISVYSQLGTICNEMDDFGLAEKSYAAGLKVDPDDMRCLAGLASTFIKLGKLDEAKREIIEANRKGGEEHPLVLAVSALLDSFSGQKQEALGKIERVLTTESSSLDILLVAHQLMVNLEEDEKAEEILETMQSLAPDDARVMTALLG
;
A
#
# COMPACT_ATOMS: atom_id res chain seq x y z
N MET A 1 35.56 -29.68 -17.09
CA MET A 1 34.33 -30.13 -16.35
C MET A 1 33.76 -29.03 -15.49
N ALA A 2 34.55 -28.20 -14.81
CA ALA A 2 34.05 -27.02 -14.09
C ALA A 2 33.44 -25.98 -15.03
N ASP A 3 34.16 -25.58 -16.10
CA ASP A 3 33.66 -24.61 -17.10
C ASP A 3 32.31 -25.03 -17.73
N SER A 4 32.10 -26.33 -17.92
CA SER A 4 30.86 -26.90 -18.46
C SER A 4 29.67 -26.84 -17.46
N ASN A 5 29.93 -26.81 -16.15
CA ASN A 5 28.90 -26.70 -15.13
C ASN A 5 28.49 -25.22 -14.97
N GLU A 6 29.44 -24.30 -14.89
CA GLU A 6 29.16 -22.85 -14.83
C GLU A 6 28.33 -22.38 -16.04
N GLU A 7 28.71 -22.80 -17.27
CA GLU A 7 27.91 -22.49 -18.48
C GLU A 7 26.48 -23.04 -18.38
N LYS A 8 26.34 -24.26 -17.83
CA LYS A 8 24.99 -24.86 -17.67
C LYS A 8 24.17 -24.17 -16.60
N VAL A 9 24.78 -23.76 -15.50
CA VAL A 9 24.09 -22.99 -14.44
C VAL A 9 23.63 -21.64 -14.96
N GLU A 10 24.51 -20.91 -15.66
CA GLU A 10 24.11 -19.62 -16.25
C GLU A 10 22.98 -19.80 -17.29
N GLN A 11 23.02 -20.86 -18.13
CA GLN A 11 21.93 -21.15 -19.08
C GLN A 11 20.61 -21.43 -18.34
N LEU A 12 20.63 -22.22 -17.26
CA LEU A 12 19.44 -22.50 -16.45
C LEU A 12 18.87 -21.22 -15.82
N ILE A 13 19.75 -20.33 -15.35
CA ILE A 13 19.33 -19.02 -14.83
C ILE A 13 18.68 -18.18 -15.92
N GLN A 14 19.23 -18.14 -17.12
CA GLN A 14 18.66 -17.41 -18.25
C GLN A 14 17.31 -18.00 -18.72
N ASP A 15 17.23 -19.33 -18.77
CA ASP A 15 15.97 -20.03 -19.11
C ASP A 15 14.89 -19.72 -18.03
N GLY A 16 15.29 -19.75 -16.75
CA GLY A 16 14.44 -19.40 -15.62
C GLY A 16 13.93 -17.96 -15.69
N LEU A 17 14.80 -17.00 -16.02
CA LEU A 17 14.39 -15.59 -16.23
C LEU A 17 13.40 -15.45 -17.38
N ALA A 18 13.65 -16.12 -18.51
CA ALA A 18 12.76 -16.09 -19.66
C ALA A 18 11.36 -16.64 -19.33
N HIS A 19 11.30 -17.74 -18.55
CA HIS A 19 10.03 -18.29 -18.06
C HIS A 19 9.36 -17.37 -17.04
N HIS A 20 10.13 -16.73 -16.17
CA HIS A 20 9.64 -15.79 -15.18
C HIS A 20 8.98 -14.57 -15.86
N ASP A 21 9.64 -13.98 -16.86
CA ASP A 21 9.13 -12.88 -17.66
C ASP A 21 7.88 -13.26 -18.48
N ALA A 22 7.77 -14.52 -18.87
CA ALA A 22 6.60 -15.06 -19.55
C ALA A 22 5.43 -15.39 -18.58
N GLY A 23 5.64 -15.31 -17.27
CA GLY A 23 4.66 -15.72 -16.24
C GLY A 23 4.59 -17.23 -16.01
N ASP A 24 5.51 -18.00 -16.59
CA ASP A 24 5.59 -19.47 -16.48
C ASP A 24 6.28 -19.87 -15.16
N VAL A 25 5.63 -19.58 -14.03
CA VAL A 25 6.14 -19.73 -12.66
C VAL A 25 6.71 -21.12 -12.39
N VAL A 26 6.07 -22.19 -12.92
CA VAL A 26 6.50 -23.58 -12.68
C VAL A 26 7.84 -23.84 -13.36
N GLN A 27 7.97 -23.47 -14.63
CA GLN A 27 9.20 -23.65 -15.40
C GLN A 27 10.33 -22.78 -14.87
N ALA A 28 10.03 -21.55 -14.43
CA ALA A 28 10.99 -20.67 -13.78
C ALA A 28 11.56 -21.31 -12.49
N ARG A 29 10.67 -21.83 -11.62
CA ARG A 29 11.05 -22.53 -10.38
C ARG A 29 11.93 -23.73 -10.67
N ASP A 30 11.53 -24.58 -11.61
CA ASP A 30 12.30 -25.78 -11.98
C ASP A 30 13.70 -25.41 -12.49
N ALA A 31 13.82 -24.37 -13.30
CA ALA A 31 15.11 -23.93 -13.82
C ALA A 31 16.02 -23.40 -12.71
N TYR A 32 15.51 -22.56 -11.80
CA TYR A 32 16.31 -22.04 -10.68
C TYR A 32 16.72 -23.15 -9.71
N LEU A 33 15.85 -24.11 -9.40
CA LEU A 33 16.18 -25.24 -8.54
C LEU A 33 17.21 -26.16 -9.19
N GLN A 34 17.14 -26.43 -10.50
CA GLN A 34 18.17 -27.19 -11.21
C GLN A 34 19.52 -26.46 -11.20
N ALA A 35 19.54 -25.12 -11.31
CA ALA A 35 20.76 -24.34 -11.17
C ALA A 35 21.37 -24.53 -9.77
N LEU A 36 20.55 -24.49 -8.71
CA LEU A 36 20.95 -24.68 -7.32
C LEU A 36 21.34 -26.15 -6.99
N GLU A 37 20.78 -27.13 -7.70
CA GLU A 37 21.27 -28.53 -7.60
C GLU A 37 22.69 -28.68 -8.11
N LEU A 38 23.06 -27.91 -9.14
CA LEU A 38 24.42 -27.94 -9.70
C LEU A 38 25.37 -27.05 -8.89
N GLU A 39 24.90 -25.94 -8.39
CA GLU A 39 25.68 -24.94 -7.67
C GLU A 39 24.88 -24.36 -6.50
N PRO A 40 24.83 -25.05 -5.33
CA PRO A 40 24.00 -24.66 -4.20
C PRO A 40 24.30 -23.26 -3.60
N GLU A 41 25.52 -22.76 -3.83
CA GLU A 41 25.99 -21.47 -3.36
C GLU A 41 25.94 -20.40 -4.49
N ASN A 42 25.12 -20.59 -5.53
CA ASN A 42 24.94 -19.57 -6.54
C ASN A 42 24.00 -18.47 -6.03
N ALA A 43 24.56 -17.36 -5.55
CA ALA A 43 23.82 -16.28 -4.92
C ALA A 43 22.75 -15.66 -5.84
N LYS A 44 23.03 -15.55 -7.16
CA LYS A 44 22.08 -15.06 -8.17
C LYS A 44 20.86 -15.98 -8.32
N ALA A 45 21.09 -17.30 -8.37
CA ALA A 45 20.00 -18.27 -8.46
C ALA A 45 19.15 -18.29 -7.18
N LEU A 46 19.78 -18.15 -6.01
CA LEU A 46 19.08 -18.02 -4.72
C LEU A 46 18.19 -16.76 -4.70
N ASP A 47 18.74 -15.61 -5.09
CA ASP A 47 17.97 -14.35 -5.15
C ASP A 47 16.75 -14.45 -6.07
N LEU A 48 16.92 -15.03 -7.26
CA LEU A 48 15.83 -15.23 -8.22
C LEU A 48 14.78 -16.24 -7.74
N ALA A 49 15.21 -17.31 -7.06
CA ALA A 49 14.28 -18.25 -6.43
C ALA A 49 13.48 -17.58 -5.31
N GLY A 50 14.12 -16.74 -4.50
CA GLY A 50 13.46 -15.92 -3.48
C GLY A 50 12.40 -14.97 -4.07
N LEU A 51 12.75 -14.27 -5.15
CA LEU A 51 11.82 -13.38 -5.86
C LEU A 51 10.59 -14.15 -6.38
N LEU A 52 10.79 -15.33 -6.94
CA LEU A 52 9.69 -16.17 -7.41
C LEU A 52 8.80 -16.64 -6.25
N CYS A 53 9.42 -17.02 -5.10
CA CYS A 53 8.65 -17.39 -3.90
C CYS A 53 7.79 -16.24 -3.39
N MET A 54 8.28 -14.99 -3.43
CA MET A 54 7.48 -13.81 -3.08
C MET A 54 6.25 -13.67 -3.98
N GLN A 55 6.42 -13.79 -5.28
CA GLN A 55 5.31 -13.74 -6.25
C GLN A 55 4.28 -14.86 -6.05
N CYS A 56 4.73 -16.02 -5.53
CA CYS A 56 3.86 -17.15 -5.22
C CYS A 56 3.16 -17.03 -3.84
N GLY A 57 3.44 -16.00 -3.05
CA GLY A 57 2.94 -15.87 -1.69
C GLY A 57 3.57 -16.86 -0.70
N GLU A 58 4.84 -17.23 -0.91
CA GLU A 58 5.63 -18.14 -0.08
C GLU A 58 6.76 -17.37 0.67
N PRO A 59 6.43 -16.37 1.54
CA PRO A 59 7.44 -15.47 2.12
C PRO A 59 8.46 -16.18 3.00
N GLY A 60 8.10 -17.28 3.68
CA GLY A 60 9.03 -18.07 4.48
C GLY A 60 10.12 -18.74 3.64
N ALA A 61 9.77 -19.28 2.46
CA ALA A 61 10.75 -19.83 1.53
C ALA A 61 11.64 -18.72 0.91
N ALA A 62 11.03 -17.57 0.62
CA ALA A 62 11.77 -16.41 0.11
C ALA A 62 12.85 -15.94 1.11
N GLU A 63 12.53 -15.92 2.43
CA GLU A 63 13.47 -15.54 3.48
C GLU A 63 14.70 -16.47 3.53
N GLU A 64 14.49 -17.80 3.40
CA GLU A 64 15.58 -18.76 3.37
C GLU A 64 16.51 -18.52 2.17
N PHE A 65 15.94 -18.26 0.99
CA PHE A 65 16.69 -18.00 -0.22
C PHE A 65 17.44 -16.67 -0.18
N TYR A 66 16.78 -15.57 0.18
CA TYR A 66 17.44 -14.26 0.28
C TYR A 66 18.51 -14.22 1.36
N SER A 67 18.25 -14.82 2.54
CA SER A 67 19.23 -14.90 3.62
C SER A 67 20.47 -15.69 3.19
N SER A 68 20.28 -16.77 2.40
CA SER A 68 21.39 -17.54 1.84
C SER A 68 22.19 -16.74 0.82
N ALA A 69 21.52 -15.99 -0.07
CA ALA A 69 22.19 -15.12 -1.03
C ALA A 69 23.02 -14.02 -0.34
N VAL A 70 22.45 -13.35 0.66
CA VAL A 70 23.14 -12.32 1.47
C VAL A 70 24.31 -12.93 2.27
N LYS A 71 24.20 -14.16 2.75
CA LYS A 71 25.30 -14.84 3.45
C LYS A 71 26.49 -15.10 2.54
N ILE A 72 26.25 -15.40 1.26
CA ILE A 72 27.28 -15.65 0.27
C ILE A 72 27.93 -14.34 -0.19
N GLU A 73 27.09 -13.35 -0.49
CA GLU A 73 27.51 -12.02 -0.94
C GLU A 73 26.96 -10.93 0.00
N PRO A 74 27.58 -10.68 1.16
CA PRO A 74 27.02 -9.83 2.20
C PRO A 74 26.98 -8.34 1.87
N ASP A 75 27.68 -7.91 0.83
CA ASP A 75 27.75 -6.53 0.37
C ASP A 75 27.05 -6.31 -0.98
N ASN A 76 26.28 -7.29 -1.43
CA ASN A 76 25.47 -7.15 -2.63
C ASN A 76 24.16 -6.37 -2.28
N THR A 77 24.11 -5.12 -2.72
CA THR A 77 23.02 -4.18 -2.42
C THR A 77 21.67 -4.67 -2.93
N ARG A 78 21.62 -5.37 -4.06
CA ARG A 78 20.39 -5.96 -4.59
C ARG A 78 19.82 -7.05 -3.67
N PHE A 79 20.66 -7.96 -3.17
CA PHE A 79 20.20 -9.03 -2.29
C PHE A 79 19.76 -8.49 -0.93
N LEU A 80 20.50 -7.50 -0.40
CA LEU A 80 20.09 -6.77 0.79
C LEU A 80 18.77 -6.03 0.59
N LEU A 81 18.57 -5.41 -0.57
CA LEU A 81 17.32 -4.71 -0.90
C LEU A 81 16.12 -5.67 -0.89
N HIS A 82 16.25 -6.84 -1.57
CA HIS A 82 15.18 -7.84 -1.62
C HIS A 82 14.85 -8.39 -0.23
N LEU A 83 15.87 -8.68 0.60
CA LEU A 83 15.66 -9.12 1.98
C LEU A 83 14.99 -8.03 2.84
N GLY A 84 15.38 -6.77 2.66
CA GLY A 84 14.77 -5.65 3.36
C GLY A 84 13.30 -5.45 2.97
N ILE A 85 12.96 -5.59 1.69
CA ILE A 85 11.58 -5.53 1.19
C ILE A 85 10.75 -6.69 1.77
N LEU A 86 11.30 -7.90 1.79
CA LEU A 86 10.62 -9.06 2.39
C LEU A 86 10.27 -8.81 3.86
N HIS A 87 11.22 -8.32 4.67
CA HIS A 87 10.95 -8.01 6.08
C HIS A 87 9.88 -6.91 6.22
N LEU A 88 9.84 -5.94 5.30
CA LEU A 88 8.78 -4.92 5.29
C LEU A 88 7.40 -5.56 5.05
N GLU A 89 7.27 -6.45 4.08
CA GLU A 89 6.02 -7.16 3.76
C GLU A 89 5.57 -8.10 4.89
N GLN A 90 6.52 -8.63 5.67
CA GLN A 90 6.25 -9.43 6.87
C GLN A 90 5.91 -8.57 8.11
N ASN A 91 5.85 -7.25 7.98
CA ASN A 91 5.70 -6.27 9.07
C ASN A 91 6.85 -6.31 10.09
N GLU A 92 8.01 -6.81 9.71
CA GLU A 92 9.23 -6.83 10.52
C GLU A 92 10.05 -5.55 10.32
N PHE A 93 9.42 -4.39 10.58
CA PHE A 93 9.92 -3.06 10.21
C PHE A 93 11.33 -2.77 10.71
N SER A 94 11.67 -3.17 11.94
CA SER A 94 13.01 -2.97 12.50
C SER A 94 14.08 -3.77 11.75
N LYS A 95 13.79 -5.02 11.34
CA LYS A 95 14.72 -5.82 10.55
C LYS A 95 14.88 -5.25 9.13
N SER A 96 13.76 -4.82 8.54
CA SER A 96 13.78 -4.15 7.24
C SER A 96 14.69 -2.93 7.27
N GLU A 97 14.53 -2.04 8.25
CA GLU A 97 15.34 -0.85 8.40
C GLU A 97 16.82 -1.19 8.60
N GLU A 98 17.16 -2.17 9.46
CA GLU A 98 18.55 -2.61 9.69
C GLU A 98 19.23 -3.05 8.39
N VAL A 99 18.57 -3.93 7.62
CA VAL A 99 19.13 -4.46 6.36
C VAL A 99 19.26 -3.37 5.30
N LEU A 100 18.24 -2.52 5.16
CA LEU A 100 18.23 -1.43 4.15
C LEU A 100 19.22 -0.31 4.49
N ARG A 101 19.51 -0.04 5.77
CA ARG A 101 20.57 0.89 6.16
C ARG A 101 21.94 0.43 5.67
N LYS A 102 22.19 -0.88 5.65
CA LYS A 102 23.42 -1.43 5.07
C LYS A 102 23.51 -1.15 3.56
N VAL A 103 22.39 -1.19 2.84
CA VAL A 103 22.36 -0.76 1.43
C VAL A 103 22.81 0.70 1.30
N MET A 104 22.27 1.60 2.15
CA MET A 104 22.64 3.02 2.13
C MET A 104 24.09 3.29 2.58
N GLU A 105 24.67 2.42 3.43
CA GLU A 105 26.11 2.50 3.77
C GLU A 105 27.01 2.16 2.58
N LEU A 106 26.59 1.17 1.77
CA LEU A 106 27.32 0.73 0.57
C LEU A 106 27.08 1.67 -0.61
N GLU A 107 25.85 2.12 -0.79
CA GLU A 107 25.40 3.02 -1.86
C GLU A 107 24.61 4.19 -1.26
N PRO A 108 25.28 5.30 -0.87
CA PRO A 108 24.63 6.42 -0.19
C PRO A 108 23.50 7.08 -1.00
N ASP A 109 23.50 6.98 -2.32
CA ASP A 109 22.48 7.56 -3.19
C ASP A 109 21.40 6.56 -3.66
N HIS A 110 21.30 5.41 -3.00
CA HIS A 110 20.30 4.40 -3.34
C HIS A 110 18.89 4.84 -2.93
N SER A 111 18.14 5.41 -3.87
CA SER A 111 16.82 6.02 -3.63
C SER A 111 15.76 5.01 -3.20
N ASP A 112 15.75 3.80 -3.78
CA ASP A 112 14.77 2.76 -3.40
C ASP A 112 14.99 2.26 -1.96
N ALA A 113 16.23 2.17 -1.49
CA ALA A 113 16.49 1.82 -0.09
C ALA A 113 15.90 2.87 0.86
N ARG A 114 15.99 4.17 0.51
CA ARG A 114 15.34 5.25 1.27
C ARG A 114 13.82 5.12 1.25
N LEU A 115 13.23 4.82 0.09
CA LEU A 115 11.80 4.59 -0.03
C LEU A 115 11.35 3.49 0.94
N TYR A 116 11.98 2.31 0.91
CA TYR A 116 11.54 1.20 1.75
C TYR A 116 11.81 1.44 3.24
N ILE A 117 12.89 2.14 3.62
CA ILE A 117 13.10 2.61 5.00
C ILE A 117 11.99 3.59 5.41
N ALA A 118 11.63 4.52 4.52
CA ALA A 118 10.53 5.46 4.79
C ALA A 118 9.19 4.73 5.00
N LEU A 119 8.90 3.68 4.22
CA LEU A 119 7.70 2.86 4.41
C LEU A 119 7.71 2.12 5.75
N ALA A 120 8.87 1.57 6.16
CA ALA A 120 9.02 0.94 7.47
C ALA A 120 8.82 1.95 8.61
N LYS A 121 9.40 3.15 8.51
CA LYS A 121 9.23 4.24 9.47
C LYS A 121 7.78 4.73 9.56
N ARG A 122 7.12 4.92 8.40
CA ARG A 122 5.70 5.27 8.35
C ARG A 122 4.86 4.23 9.10
N ALA A 123 5.12 2.94 8.90
CA ALA A 123 4.42 1.85 9.57
C ALA A 123 4.66 1.84 11.10
N ASN A 124 5.81 2.31 11.55
CA ASN A 124 6.13 2.52 12.96
C ASN A 124 5.56 3.85 13.53
N GLY A 125 4.86 4.66 12.73
CA GLY A 125 4.33 5.96 13.14
C GLY A 125 5.32 7.13 13.02
N GLU A 126 6.55 6.90 12.57
CA GLU A 126 7.61 7.92 12.42
C GLU A 126 7.45 8.70 11.09
N ARG A 127 6.30 9.38 10.91
CA ARG A 127 5.88 9.97 9.63
C ARG A 127 6.79 11.08 9.14
N GLU A 128 7.26 11.95 10.02
CA GLU A 128 8.16 13.05 9.67
C GLU A 128 9.51 12.53 9.18
N ASP A 129 10.07 11.52 9.87
CA ASP A 129 11.31 10.87 9.44
C ASP A 129 11.15 10.16 8.09
N ALA A 130 10.00 9.52 7.88
CA ALA A 130 9.65 8.89 6.60
C ALA A 130 9.58 9.93 5.47
N LYS A 131 8.94 11.08 5.73
CA LYS A 131 8.84 12.18 4.77
C LYS A 131 10.22 12.73 4.40
N ALA A 132 11.07 13.00 5.40
CA ALA A 132 12.43 13.49 5.17
C ALA A 132 13.28 12.53 4.30
N LEU A 133 13.15 11.22 4.51
CA LEU A 133 13.85 10.22 3.68
C LEU A 133 13.36 10.23 2.23
N LEU A 134 12.06 10.38 2.01
CA LEU A 134 11.48 10.43 0.67
C LEU A 134 11.78 11.74 -0.06
N GLU A 135 11.86 12.86 0.65
CA GLU A 135 12.30 14.14 0.08
C GLU A 135 13.72 14.03 -0.49
N VAL A 136 14.63 13.37 0.24
CA VAL A 136 15.99 13.09 -0.26
C VAL A 136 15.95 12.12 -1.45
N ALA A 137 15.09 11.09 -1.44
CA ALA A 137 14.96 10.19 -2.58
C ALA A 137 14.44 10.92 -3.83
N GLU A 138 13.50 11.84 -3.64
CA GLU A 138 12.94 12.68 -4.72
C GLU A 138 13.97 13.67 -5.27
N GLU A 139 14.83 14.26 -4.42
CA GLU A 139 15.94 15.10 -4.87
C GLU A 139 16.93 14.34 -5.76
N ILE A 140 17.15 13.04 -5.50
CA ILE A 140 18.06 12.19 -6.29
C ILE A 140 17.39 11.79 -7.62
N ASP A 141 16.13 11.37 -7.57
CA ASP A 141 15.35 10.93 -8.74
C ASP A 141 13.95 11.56 -8.75
N GLY A 142 13.88 12.83 -9.15
CA GLY A 142 12.63 13.60 -9.21
C GLY A 142 11.63 13.15 -10.27
N GLN A 143 11.97 12.17 -11.12
CA GLN A 143 11.09 11.62 -12.14
C GLN A 143 10.40 10.32 -11.69
N ASN A 144 10.60 9.88 -10.46
CA ASN A 144 9.96 8.69 -9.93
C ASN A 144 8.56 9.02 -9.35
N ALA A 145 7.52 8.54 -10.01
CA ALA A 145 6.14 8.76 -9.60
C ALA A 145 5.84 8.19 -8.19
N ASN A 146 6.49 7.06 -7.81
CA ASN A 146 6.29 6.43 -6.52
C ASN A 146 6.74 7.31 -5.35
N TYR A 147 7.86 8.03 -5.47
CA TYR A 147 8.31 8.92 -4.40
C TYR A 147 7.29 10.04 -4.17
N LYS A 148 6.79 10.64 -5.25
CA LYS A 148 5.76 11.69 -5.18
C LYS A 148 4.43 11.15 -4.62
N LYS A 149 4.01 9.94 -5.00
CA LYS A 149 2.84 9.28 -4.43
C LYS A 149 2.96 9.15 -2.91
N TRP A 150 4.08 8.62 -2.41
CA TRP A 150 4.28 8.44 -0.99
C TRP A 150 4.48 9.74 -0.23
N LEU A 151 5.14 10.74 -0.83
CA LEU A 151 5.20 12.10 -0.27
C LEU A 151 3.81 12.73 -0.15
N GLY A 152 2.96 12.56 -1.17
CA GLY A 152 1.59 13.00 -1.12
C GLY A 152 0.79 12.35 0.01
N LEU A 153 0.95 11.02 0.20
CA LEU A 153 0.29 10.30 1.29
C LEU A 153 0.80 10.75 2.67
N LEU A 154 2.11 10.84 2.86
CA LEU A 154 2.68 11.30 4.12
C LEU A 154 2.30 12.75 4.44
N SER A 155 2.23 13.61 3.43
CA SER A 155 1.77 14.99 3.61
C SER A 155 0.29 15.05 4.01
N LEU A 156 -0.57 14.16 3.49
CA LEU A 156 -1.94 14.00 3.95
C LEU A 156 -1.99 13.56 5.43
N GLU A 157 -1.21 12.54 5.79
CA GLU A 157 -1.15 12.00 7.15
C GLU A 157 -0.60 12.99 8.18
N THR A 158 0.31 13.88 7.76
CA THR A 158 0.86 14.96 8.61
C THR A 158 0.05 16.25 8.56
N GLY A 159 -1.04 16.29 7.76
CA GLY A 159 -1.96 17.42 7.69
C GLY A 159 -1.53 18.56 6.74
N ASP A 160 -0.43 18.42 6.01
CA ASP A 160 -0.03 19.37 4.98
C ASP A 160 -0.79 19.10 3.68
N LEU A 161 -2.07 19.49 3.66
CA LEU A 161 -2.96 19.23 2.53
C LEU A 161 -2.51 19.92 1.22
N VAL A 162 -1.77 21.03 1.32
CA VAL A 162 -1.25 21.76 0.14
C VAL A 162 -0.13 20.95 -0.51
N ALA A 163 0.84 20.50 0.27
CA ALA A 163 1.91 19.63 -0.22
C ALA A 163 1.36 18.28 -0.70
N ALA A 164 0.38 17.71 0.02
CA ALA A 164 -0.30 16.47 -0.38
C ALA A 164 -0.91 16.60 -1.78
N LEU A 165 -1.63 17.68 -2.05
CA LEU A 165 -2.23 17.97 -3.35
C LEU A 165 -1.17 18.12 -4.45
N GLU A 166 -0.09 18.85 -4.18
CA GLU A 166 0.99 19.10 -5.14
C GLU A 166 1.71 17.80 -5.51
N TYR A 167 2.20 17.04 -4.53
CA TYR A 167 2.91 15.79 -4.78
C TYR A 167 2.03 14.76 -5.49
N THR A 168 0.74 14.67 -5.11
CA THR A 168 -0.19 13.73 -5.72
C THR A 168 -0.45 14.08 -7.19
N ASN A 169 -0.65 15.36 -7.53
CA ASN A 169 -0.80 15.78 -8.92
C ASN A 169 0.47 15.52 -9.74
N ASN A 170 1.65 15.81 -9.19
CA ASN A 170 2.93 15.52 -9.85
C ASN A 170 3.12 14.00 -10.09
N SER A 171 2.64 13.15 -9.16
CA SER A 171 2.65 11.70 -9.36
C SER A 171 1.76 11.28 -10.53
N ILE A 172 0.55 11.85 -10.65
CA ILE A 172 -0.37 11.58 -11.78
C ILE A 172 0.24 12.04 -13.12
N GLU A 173 0.96 13.16 -13.14
CA GLU A 173 1.62 13.64 -14.36
C GLU A 173 2.71 12.67 -14.83
N LEU A 174 3.42 12.02 -13.90
CA LEU A 174 4.48 11.07 -14.20
C LEU A 174 3.94 9.67 -14.55
N ASP A 175 2.92 9.21 -13.82
CA ASP A 175 2.24 7.93 -14.09
C ASP A 175 0.72 8.08 -14.00
N PRO A 176 0.07 8.42 -15.13
CA PRO A 176 -1.37 8.60 -15.17
C PRO A 176 -2.17 7.28 -15.14
N LEU A 177 -1.50 6.12 -15.10
CA LEU A 177 -2.15 4.81 -15.02
C LEU A 177 -2.18 4.22 -13.60
N ASP A 178 -1.46 4.80 -12.64
CA ASP A 178 -1.57 4.40 -11.25
C ASP A 178 -2.91 4.87 -10.65
N ILE A 179 -3.88 3.94 -10.63
CA ILE A 179 -5.23 4.20 -10.10
C ILE A 179 -5.23 4.65 -8.63
N SER A 180 -4.26 4.17 -7.83
CA SER A 180 -4.20 4.46 -6.40
C SER A 180 -4.02 5.95 -6.11
N VAL A 181 -3.38 6.68 -7.02
CA VAL A 181 -3.11 8.12 -6.86
C VAL A 181 -4.38 8.96 -7.05
N TYR A 182 -5.32 8.52 -7.89
CA TYR A 182 -6.60 9.21 -8.07
C TYR A 182 -7.50 9.07 -6.83
N SER A 183 -7.53 7.89 -6.20
CA SER A 183 -8.25 7.71 -4.95
C SER A 183 -7.63 8.54 -3.81
N GLN A 184 -6.30 8.64 -3.76
CA GLN A 184 -5.58 9.51 -2.83
C GLN A 184 -5.92 10.99 -3.07
N LEU A 185 -5.90 11.45 -4.33
CA LEU A 185 -6.28 12.82 -4.68
C LEU A 185 -7.71 13.15 -4.25
N GLY A 186 -8.66 12.23 -4.50
CA GLY A 186 -10.03 12.39 -4.05
C GLY A 186 -10.16 12.50 -2.52
N THR A 187 -9.39 11.71 -1.78
CA THR A 187 -9.33 11.78 -0.31
C THR A 187 -8.78 13.13 0.16
N ILE A 188 -7.66 13.59 -0.41
CA ILE A 188 -7.07 14.90 -0.10
C ILE A 188 -8.08 16.03 -0.34
N CYS A 189 -8.78 15.99 -1.49
CA CYS A 189 -9.80 16.99 -1.81
C CYS A 189 -10.99 16.95 -0.84
N ASN A 190 -11.38 15.76 -0.36
CA ASN A 190 -12.42 15.62 0.67
C ASN A 190 -11.99 16.21 2.03
N GLU A 191 -10.69 16.06 2.40
CA GLU A 191 -10.14 16.67 3.61
C GLU A 191 -10.00 18.21 3.49
N MET A 192 -9.89 18.72 2.27
CA MET A 192 -9.90 20.17 1.96
C MET A 192 -11.33 20.74 1.80
N ASP A 193 -12.39 19.95 1.97
CA ASP A 193 -13.78 20.28 1.67
C ASP A 193 -14.04 20.70 0.21
N ASP A 194 -13.09 20.43 -0.71
CA ASP A 194 -13.30 20.60 -2.16
C ASP A 194 -13.97 19.37 -2.77
N PHE A 195 -15.24 19.18 -2.42
CA PHE A 195 -16.03 18.04 -2.90
C PHE A 195 -16.20 18.02 -4.43
N GLY A 196 -16.10 19.19 -5.07
CA GLY A 196 -16.18 19.29 -6.52
C GLY A 196 -14.95 18.74 -7.21
N LEU A 197 -13.78 18.94 -6.64
CA LEU A 197 -12.52 18.35 -7.13
C LEU A 197 -12.44 16.88 -6.72
N ALA A 198 -12.89 16.49 -5.52
CA ALA A 198 -12.94 15.09 -5.08
C ALA A 198 -13.79 14.24 -6.04
N GLU A 199 -15.00 14.70 -6.41
CA GLU A 199 -15.85 14.03 -7.40
C GLU A 199 -15.11 13.81 -8.73
N LYS A 200 -14.41 14.83 -9.24
CA LYS A 200 -13.65 14.73 -10.48
C LYS A 200 -12.48 13.77 -10.37
N SER A 201 -11.80 13.77 -9.24
CA SER A 201 -10.62 12.91 -9.00
C SER A 201 -11.00 11.44 -8.98
N TYR A 202 -12.02 11.06 -8.20
CA TYR A 202 -12.52 9.68 -8.19
C TYR A 202 -13.08 9.26 -9.55
N ALA A 203 -13.83 10.15 -10.23
CA ALA A 203 -14.33 9.87 -11.57
C ALA A 203 -13.20 9.73 -12.61
N ALA A 204 -12.06 10.40 -12.42
CA ALA A 204 -10.88 10.21 -13.27
C ALA A 204 -10.23 8.84 -13.01
N GLY A 205 -10.12 8.40 -11.76
CA GLY A 205 -9.68 7.06 -11.41
C GLY A 205 -10.57 5.98 -12.04
N LEU A 206 -11.88 6.13 -11.99
CA LEU A 206 -12.84 5.19 -12.60
C LEU A 206 -12.80 5.16 -14.14
N LYS A 207 -12.10 6.10 -14.80
CA LYS A 207 -11.80 5.99 -16.23
C LYS A 207 -10.58 5.13 -16.50
N VAL A 208 -9.64 5.06 -15.54
CA VAL A 208 -8.46 4.17 -15.61
C VAL A 208 -8.88 2.74 -15.28
N ASP A 209 -9.53 2.57 -14.14
CA ASP A 209 -10.12 1.28 -13.72
C ASP A 209 -11.56 1.49 -13.25
N PRO A 210 -12.55 1.11 -14.06
CA PRO A 210 -13.95 1.24 -13.69
C PRO A 210 -14.39 0.39 -12.49
N ASP A 211 -13.58 -0.61 -12.08
CA ASP A 211 -13.90 -1.56 -11.01
C ASP A 211 -13.19 -1.25 -9.68
N ASP A 212 -12.44 -0.14 -9.62
CA ASP A 212 -11.74 0.25 -8.39
C ASP A 212 -12.71 0.61 -7.26
N MET A 213 -12.71 -0.21 -6.21
CA MET A 213 -13.62 -0.10 -5.08
C MET A 213 -13.35 1.12 -4.21
N ARG A 214 -12.10 1.61 -4.17
CA ARG A 214 -11.75 2.81 -3.38
C ARG A 214 -12.29 4.07 -4.05
N CYS A 215 -12.20 4.15 -5.38
CA CYS A 215 -12.79 5.25 -6.13
C CYS A 215 -14.32 5.25 -6.05
N LEU A 216 -14.98 4.08 -6.18
CA LEU A 216 -16.43 3.97 -6.04
C LEU A 216 -16.91 4.35 -4.64
N ALA A 217 -16.27 3.81 -3.60
CA ALA A 217 -16.59 4.13 -2.21
C ALA A 217 -16.28 5.60 -1.87
N GLY A 218 -15.14 6.12 -2.34
CA GLY A 218 -14.75 7.52 -2.15
C GLY A 218 -15.73 8.49 -2.81
N LEU A 219 -16.19 8.19 -4.02
CA LEU A 219 -17.21 8.97 -4.73
C LEU A 219 -18.54 8.94 -3.98
N ALA A 220 -18.98 7.77 -3.51
CA ALA A 220 -20.18 7.64 -2.68
C ALA A 220 -20.06 8.44 -1.38
N SER A 221 -18.91 8.38 -0.70
CA SER A 221 -18.64 9.17 0.52
C SER A 221 -18.70 10.67 0.23
N THR A 222 -18.13 11.12 -0.89
CA THR A 222 -18.21 12.52 -1.33
C THR A 222 -19.66 12.95 -1.55
N PHE A 223 -20.49 12.12 -2.18
CA PHE A 223 -21.91 12.42 -2.37
C PHE A 223 -22.69 12.46 -1.05
N ILE A 224 -22.35 11.61 -0.08
CA ILE A 224 -22.93 11.68 1.28
C ILE A 224 -22.59 13.04 1.92
N LYS A 225 -21.34 13.47 1.90
CA LYS A 225 -20.92 14.79 2.43
C LYS A 225 -21.64 15.95 1.74
N LEU A 226 -21.97 15.82 0.45
CA LEU A 226 -22.77 16.78 -0.32
C LEU A 226 -24.29 16.69 -0.07
N GLY A 227 -24.77 15.72 0.71
CA GLY A 227 -26.21 15.45 0.89
C GLY A 227 -26.90 14.84 -0.33
N LYS A 228 -26.15 14.39 -1.34
CA LYS A 228 -26.64 13.76 -2.58
C LYS A 228 -26.81 12.24 -2.36
N LEU A 229 -27.76 11.85 -1.49
CA LEU A 229 -27.90 10.46 -1.05
C LEU A 229 -28.30 9.49 -2.17
N ASP A 230 -29.06 9.95 -3.16
CA ASP A 230 -29.46 9.12 -4.31
C ASP A 230 -28.27 8.82 -5.24
N GLU A 231 -27.36 9.78 -5.40
CA GLU A 231 -26.10 9.61 -6.12
C GLU A 231 -25.19 8.62 -5.36
N ALA A 232 -25.01 8.83 -4.07
CA ALA A 232 -24.23 7.91 -3.24
C ALA A 232 -24.74 6.47 -3.33
N LYS A 233 -26.07 6.29 -3.29
CA LYS A 233 -26.70 4.98 -3.44
C LYS A 233 -26.41 4.33 -4.79
N ARG A 234 -26.36 5.11 -5.87
CA ARG A 234 -26.01 4.59 -7.21
C ARG A 234 -24.60 4.05 -7.25
N GLU A 235 -23.64 4.76 -6.66
CA GLU A 235 -22.23 4.31 -6.63
C GLU A 235 -22.06 3.04 -5.78
N ILE A 236 -22.76 2.93 -4.64
CA ILE A 236 -22.75 1.69 -3.83
C ILE A 236 -23.38 0.51 -4.59
N ILE A 237 -24.48 0.73 -5.30
CA ILE A 237 -25.10 -0.31 -6.15
C ILE A 237 -24.13 -0.74 -7.26
N GLU A 238 -23.44 0.20 -7.87
CA GLU A 238 -22.43 -0.11 -8.91
C GLU A 238 -21.24 -0.87 -8.34
N ALA A 239 -20.74 -0.48 -7.17
CA ALA A 239 -19.68 -1.22 -6.47
C ALA A 239 -20.11 -2.67 -6.17
N ASN A 240 -21.32 -2.86 -5.65
CA ASN A 240 -21.86 -4.19 -5.35
C ASN A 240 -22.01 -5.03 -6.63
N ARG A 241 -22.51 -4.44 -7.73
CA ARG A 241 -22.61 -5.12 -9.03
C ARG A 241 -21.25 -5.64 -9.55
N LYS A 242 -20.16 -4.98 -9.16
CA LYS A 242 -18.78 -5.32 -9.52
C LYS A 242 -18.07 -6.22 -8.49
N GLY A 243 -18.81 -6.79 -7.56
CA GLY A 243 -18.28 -7.70 -6.53
C GLY A 243 -17.84 -7.03 -5.23
N GLY A 244 -18.19 -5.76 -5.04
CA GLY A 244 -17.84 -4.99 -3.83
C GLY A 244 -18.72 -5.27 -2.60
N GLU A 245 -19.67 -6.23 -2.66
CA GLU A 245 -20.61 -6.51 -1.56
C GLU A 245 -19.93 -6.86 -0.22
N GLU A 246 -18.78 -7.50 -0.27
CA GLU A 246 -17.97 -7.86 0.91
C GLU A 246 -16.72 -6.98 1.05
N HIS A 247 -16.52 -5.98 0.18
CA HIS A 247 -15.36 -5.10 0.27
C HIS A 247 -15.49 -4.17 1.49
N PRO A 248 -14.55 -4.20 2.45
CA PRO A 248 -14.72 -3.54 3.74
C PRO A 248 -15.03 -2.03 3.65
N LEU A 249 -14.36 -1.31 2.75
CA LEU A 249 -14.59 0.13 2.58
C LEU A 249 -15.97 0.40 1.96
N VAL A 250 -16.42 -0.39 0.98
CA VAL A 250 -17.76 -0.26 0.38
C VAL A 250 -18.84 -0.52 1.43
N LEU A 251 -18.68 -1.56 2.26
CA LEU A 251 -19.58 -1.86 3.37
C LEU A 251 -19.64 -0.72 4.39
N ALA A 252 -18.49 -0.16 4.78
CA ALA A 252 -18.42 0.95 5.72
C ALA A 252 -19.13 2.20 5.19
N VAL A 253 -18.89 2.59 3.93
CA VAL A 253 -19.57 3.73 3.30
C VAL A 253 -21.05 3.44 3.06
N SER A 254 -21.43 2.19 2.74
CA SER A 254 -22.83 1.79 2.65
C SER A 254 -23.54 1.88 4.01
N ALA A 255 -22.87 1.51 5.11
CA ALA A 255 -23.40 1.69 6.46
C ALA A 255 -23.59 3.17 6.81
N LEU A 256 -22.62 4.02 6.42
CA LEU A 256 -22.72 5.46 6.60
C LEU A 256 -23.94 6.03 5.83
N LEU A 257 -24.18 5.60 4.59
CA LEU A 257 -25.35 5.99 3.80
C LEU A 257 -26.67 5.56 4.48
N ASP A 258 -26.73 4.34 5.02
CA ASP A 258 -27.91 3.85 5.73
C ASP A 258 -28.21 4.70 6.98
N SER A 259 -27.20 5.19 7.69
CA SER A 259 -27.39 6.08 8.84
C SER A 259 -28.08 7.39 8.46
N PHE A 260 -27.67 8.01 7.35
CA PHE A 260 -28.33 9.21 6.82
C PHE A 260 -29.74 8.94 6.28
N SER A 261 -30.03 7.69 5.92
CA SER A 261 -31.35 7.24 5.47
C SER A 261 -32.26 6.80 6.62
N GLY A 262 -31.80 6.90 7.86
CA GLY A 262 -32.56 6.49 9.07
C GLY A 262 -32.61 4.97 9.32
N GLN A 263 -31.78 4.20 8.61
CA GLN A 263 -31.72 2.72 8.70
C GLN A 263 -30.68 2.28 9.72
N LYS A 264 -30.85 2.72 11.00
CA LYS A 264 -29.84 2.51 12.08
C LYS A 264 -29.45 1.04 12.25
N GLN A 265 -30.38 0.10 12.19
CA GLN A 265 -30.10 -1.34 12.41
C GLN A 265 -29.26 -1.93 11.30
N GLU A 266 -29.56 -1.60 10.04
CA GLU A 266 -28.80 -2.02 8.87
C GLU A 266 -27.39 -1.43 8.90
N ALA A 267 -27.26 -0.16 9.25
CA ALA A 267 -25.96 0.52 9.39
C ALA A 267 -25.08 -0.18 10.43
N LEU A 268 -25.61 -0.44 11.63
CA LEU A 268 -24.87 -1.14 12.69
C LEU A 268 -24.47 -2.56 12.27
N GLY A 269 -25.36 -3.32 11.63
CA GLY A 269 -25.07 -4.67 11.18
C GLY A 269 -23.96 -4.72 10.12
N LYS A 270 -23.88 -3.76 9.21
CA LYS A 270 -22.81 -3.67 8.21
C LYS A 270 -21.48 -3.32 8.86
N ILE A 271 -21.44 -2.31 9.72
CA ILE A 271 -20.17 -1.86 10.29
C ILE A 271 -19.59 -2.87 11.28
N GLU A 272 -20.42 -3.58 12.05
CA GLU A 272 -19.98 -4.68 12.91
C GLU A 272 -19.28 -5.78 12.11
N ARG A 273 -19.79 -6.13 10.94
CA ARG A 273 -19.12 -7.09 10.04
C ARG A 273 -17.73 -6.61 9.61
N VAL A 274 -17.59 -5.33 9.32
CA VAL A 274 -16.29 -4.73 8.91
C VAL A 274 -15.31 -4.73 10.07
N LEU A 275 -15.73 -4.31 11.27
CA LEU A 275 -14.87 -4.19 12.44
C LEU A 275 -14.44 -5.54 13.04
N THR A 276 -15.16 -6.64 12.73
CA THR A 276 -14.76 -8.00 13.15
C THR A 276 -13.65 -8.60 12.29
N THR A 277 -13.30 -7.99 11.15
CA THR A 277 -12.17 -8.43 10.33
C THR A 277 -10.86 -7.87 10.91
N GLU A 278 -9.83 -8.70 11.04
CA GLU A 278 -8.53 -8.34 11.65
C GLU A 278 -7.74 -7.23 10.90
N SER A 279 -8.29 -6.69 9.81
CA SER A 279 -7.61 -5.76 8.91
C SER A 279 -8.39 -4.47 8.71
N SER A 280 -8.82 -3.80 9.78
CA SER A 280 -9.45 -2.49 9.64
C SER A 280 -8.39 -1.41 9.36
N SER A 281 -8.37 -0.90 8.11
CA SER A 281 -7.52 0.25 7.77
C SER A 281 -8.01 1.53 8.44
N LEU A 282 -7.13 2.52 8.59
CA LEU A 282 -7.50 3.81 9.17
C LEU A 282 -8.68 4.47 8.42
N ASP A 283 -8.73 4.36 7.11
CA ASP A 283 -9.84 4.94 6.30
C ASP A 283 -11.19 4.31 6.67
N ILE A 284 -11.22 3.02 6.94
CA ILE A 284 -12.42 2.30 7.42
C ILE A 284 -12.80 2.77 8.82
N LEU A 285 -11.83 2.89 9.72
CA LEU A 285 -12.07 3.36 11.11
C LEU A 285 -12.58 4.79 11.14
N LEU A 286 -12.08 5.67 10.26
CA LEU A 286 -12.57 7.04 10.13
C LEU A 286 -14.05 7.06 9.70
N VAL A 287 -14.44 6.25 8.71
CA VAL A 287 -15.84 6.11 8.30
C VAL A 287 -16.71 5.51 9.42
N ALA A 288 -16.18 4.51 10.13
CA ALA A 288 -16.88 3.88 11.25
C ALA A 288 -17.09 4.86 12.43
N HIS A 289 -16.08 5.64 12.77
CA HIS A 289 -16.19 6.69 13.79
C HIS A 289 -17.26 7.72 13.41
N GLN A 290 -17.21 8.24 12.19
CA GLN A 290 -18.22 9.18 11.68
C GLN A 290 -19.64 8.58 11.74
N LEU A 291 -19.78 7.29 11.43
CA LEU A 291 -21.04 6.58 11.54
C LEU A 291 -21.56 6.54 12.98
N MET A 292 -20.69 6.19 13.96
CA MET A 292 -21.10 6.12 15.36
C MET A 292 -21.50 7.47 15.91
N VAL A 293 -20.77 8.53 15.55
CA VAL A 293 -21.13 9.91 15.88
C VAL A 293 -22.52 10.26 15.30
N ASN A 294 -22.79 9.95 14.03
CA ASN A 294 -24.09 10.21 13.40
C ASN A 294 -25.25 9.43 14.04
N LEU A 295 -24.97 8.27 14.60
CA LEU A 295 -25.97 7.43 15.26
C LEU A 295 -26.14 7.71 16.76
N GLU A 296 -25.39 8.67 17.30
CA GLU A 296 -25.35 9.01 18.74
C GLU A 296 -24.95 7.78 19.61
N GLU A 297 -24.02 6.94 19.09
CA GLU A 297 -23.43 5.77 19.79
C GLU A 297 -22.08 6.17 20.39
N ASP A 298 -22.09 7.09 21.36
CA ASP A 298 -20.89 7.75 21.89
C ASP A 298 -19.84 6.78 22.42
N GLU A 299 -20.26 5.73 23.17
CA GLU A 299 -19.32 4.73 23.71
C GLU A 299 -18.56 3.98 22.61
N LYS A 300 -19.25 3.61 21.51
CA LYS A 300 -18.63 2.93 20.37
C LYS A 300 -17.75 3.89 19.57
N ALA A 301 -18.15 5.16 19.44
CA ALA A 301 -17.33 6.17 18.79
C ALA A 301 -15.99 6.37 19.52
N GLU A 302 -16.02 6.42 20.85
CA GLU A 302 -14.81 6.53 21.70
C GLU A 302 -13.92 5.29 21.58
N GLU A 303 -14.47 4.06 21.59
CA GLU A 303 -13.72 2.81 21.39
C GLU A 303 -13.01 2.77 20.02
N ILE A 304 -13.70 3.21 18.96
CA ILE A 304 -13.09 3.29 17.62
C ILE A 304 -11.99 4.35 17.61
N LEU A 305 -12.20 5.49 18.24
CA LEU A 305 -11.22 6.56 18.35
C LEU A 305 -9.96 6.12 19.09
N GLU A 306 -10.08 5.39 20.19
CA GLU A 306 -8.95 4.76 20.89
C GLU A 306 -8.18 3.79 19.99
N THR A 307 -8.90 3.02 19.17
CA THR A 307 -8.28 2.12 18.19
C THR A 307 -7.51 2.91 17.13
N MET A 308 -8.08 3.99 16.60
CA MET A 308 -7.42 4.88 15.64
C MET A 308 -6.16 5.52 16.26
N GLN A 309 -6.22 5.97 17.51
CA GLN A 309 -5.07 6.52 18.24
C GLN A 309 -3.95 5.49 18.43
N SER A 310 -4.32 4.24 18.71
CA SER A 310 -3.34 3.16 18.86
C SER A 310 -2.68 2.82 17.52
N LEU A 311 -3.44 2.87 16.42
CA LEU A 311 -2.96 2.54 15.07
C LEU A 311 -2.12 3.66 14.47
N ALA A 312 -2.54 4.91 14.65
CA ALA A 312 -1.98 6.06 13.96
C ALA A 312 -2.05 7.34 14.84
N PRO A 313 -1.30 7.40 15.97
CA PRO A 313 -1.42 8.47 16.96
C PRO A 313 -1.13 9.87 16.40
N ASP A 314 -0.25 9.97 15.41
CA ASP A 314 0.21 11.24 14.81
C ASP A 314 -0.44 11.55 13.46
N ASP A 315 -1.47 10.78 13.05
CA ASP A 315 -2.20 11.07 11.82
C ASP A 315 -3.13 12.28 12.03
N ALA A 316 -3.02 13.27 11.17
CA ALA A 316 -3.78 14.52 11.30
C ALA A 316 -5.30 14.30 11.27
N ARG A 317 -5.80 13.28 10.57
CA ARG A 317 -7.21 12.93 10.51
C ARG A 317 -7.70 12.35 11.84
N VAL A 318 -6.86 11.56 12.54
CA VAL A 318 -7.12 11.07 13.89
C VAL A 318 -7.13 12.23 14.86
N MET A 319 -6.17 13.16 14.78
CA MET A 319 -6.12 14.34 15.61
C MET A 319 -7.34 15.26 15.38
N THR A 320 -7.83 15.36 14.16
CA THR A 320 -9.06 16.10 13.85
C THR A 320 -10.28 15.43 14.48
N ALA A 321 -10.40 14.11 14.39
CA ALA A 321 -11.49 13.36 15.02
C ALA A 321 -11.51 13.47 16.55
N LEU A 322 -10.35 13.67 17.19
CA LEU A 322 -10.23 13.93 18.65
C LEU A 322 -10.72 15.31 19.08
N LEU A 323 -10.67 16.27 18.18
CA LEU A 323 -11.06 17.65 18.47
C LEU A 323 -12.55 17.90 18.24
N GLY A 324 -13.24 16.96 17.60
CA GLY A 324 -14.63 16.87 17.37
C GLY A 324 -15.61 17.32 17.08
#